data_6cfd97b2d6ffbd66a1bc12992b2f7dd8
#
_entry.id   6cfd97b2d6ffbd66a1bc12992b2f7dd8
#
_cell.length_a   1.000
_cell.length_b   1.000
_cell.length_c   1.000
_cell.angle_alpha   90.00
_cell.angle_beta   90.00
_cell.angle_gamma   90.00
#
_symmetry.space_group_name_H-M   'P 1'
#
loop_
_entity.id
_entity.type
_entity.pdbx_description
1 polymer ?
#
loop_
_entity_poly.entity_id
_entity_poly.type
_entity_poly.pdbx_seq_one_letter_code
_entity_poly.pdbx_strand_id
1 'polypeptide(L)'
;MHTNYDVLGMADLAAGMLDLTETEVLEEVLDGEGIGRTGRLPKIMTLEECGQFVKERFSLPNVKIFGELNKMVATAAISPGSGKSMARPAFEAGVDVLISGDIDHHTGIDMADCGMAVIDAGHYGIEHIYIEDMKKFLEKELPALKICTAPVRQPFQVI
;
A
#
# COMPACT_ATOMS: atom_id res chain seq x y z
N MET A 1 13.94 -4.23 6.43
CA MET A 1 14.83 -3.41 5.57
C MET A 1 13.91 -2.52 4.75
N HIS A 2 13.80 -1.25 5.11
CA HIS A 2 12.90 -0.33 4.41
C HIS A 2 13.63 0.24 3.19
N THR A 3 13.15 -0.10 2.00
CA THR A 3 13.68 0.38 0.72
C THR A 3 12.87 1.54 0.17
N ASN A 4 12.24 2.32 1.06
CA ASN A 4 11.35 3.41 0.69
C ASN A 4 12.08 4.65 0.14
N TYR A 5 13.40 4.58 0.02
CA TYR A 5 14.26 5.68 -0.43
C TYR A 5 14.81 5.49 -1.85
N ASP A 6 14.36 4.46 -2.56
CA ASP A 6 14.88 4.16 -3.89
C ASP A 6 13.73 4.12 -4.91
N VAL A 7 14.01 4.45 -6.16
CA VAL A 7 13.07 4.37 -7.29
C VAL A 7 12.50 2.95 -7.48
N LEU A 8 13.24 1.94 -7.03
CA LEU A 8 12.80 0.54 -6.92
C LEU A 8 12.31 0.18 -5.51
N GLY A 9 11.95 1.16 -4.72
CA GLY A 9 11.51 0.97 -3.35
C GLY A 9 10.14 0.31 -3.23
N MET A 10 9.86 -0.18 -2.03
CA MET A 10 8.60 -0.86 -1.71
C MET A 10 7.36 -0.03 -2.05
N ALA A 11 7.43 1.31 -1.87
CA ALA A 11 6.32 2.20 -2.15
C ALA A 11 6.02 2.30 -3.65
N ASP A 12 7.05 2.35 -4.50
CA ASP A 12 6.89 2.36 -5.96
C ASP A 12 6.37 1.04 -6.48
N LEU A 13 6.90 -0.08 -5.96
CA LEU A 13 6.41 -1.42 -6.29
C LEU A 13 4.92 -1.56 -5.93
N ALA A 14 4.53 -1.12 -4.74
CA ALA A 14 3.15 -1.19 -4.29
C ALA A 14 2.21 -0.25 -5.08
N ALA A 15 2.67 0.96 -5.43
CA ALA A 15 1.95 1.88 -6.32
C ALA A 15 1.76 1.27 -7.72
N GLY A 16 2.80 0.61 -8.25
CA GLY A 16 2.73 -0.12 -9.52
C GLY A 16 1.74 -1.30 -9.47
N MET A 17 1.66 -2.03 -8.36
CA MET A 17 0.67 -3.10 -8.18
C MET A 17 -0.77 -2.58 -8.26
N LEU A 18 -1.01 -1.34 -7.84
CA LEU A 18 -2.33 -0.68 -7.92
C LEU A 18 -2.55 0.08 -9.23
N ASP A 19 -1.64 0.00 -10.19
CA ASP A 19 -1.68 0.78 -11.43
C ASP A 19 -1.90 2.28 -11.16
N LEU A 20 -1.31 2.84 -10.08
CA LEU A 20 -1.43 4.26 -9.79
C LEU A 20 -0.71 5.08 -10.86
N THR A 21 -1.36 6.14 -11.31
CA THR A 21 -0.82 7.12 -12.26
C THR A 21 -0.59 8.47 -11.58
N GLU A 22 0.21 9.35 -12.20
CA GLU A 22 0.54 10.68 -11.64
C GLU A 22 1.07 10.55 -10.20
N THR A 23 1.99 9.62 -9.99
CA THR A 23 2.49 9.31 -8.65
C THR A 23 3.44 10.37 -8.13
N GLU A 24 3.26 10.73 -6.86
CA GLU A 24 4.13 11.64 -6.11
C GLU A 24 4.51 11.00 -4.77
N VAL A 25 5.61 11.46 -4.17
CA VAL A 25 6.02 11.05 -2.83
C VAL A 25 4.98 11.55 -1.82
N LEU A 26 4.51 10.66 -0.93
CA LEU A 26 3.53 11.03 0.10
C LEU A 26 4.16 11.87 1.21
N GLU A 27 5.31 11.46 1.73
CA GLU A 27 6.07 12.19 2.74
C GLU A 27 7.54 12.22 2.34
N GLU A 28 8.01 13.40 1.95
CA GLU A 28 9.40 13.60 1.54
C GLU A 28 10.32 13.54 2.76
N VAL A 29 11.41 12.78 2.64
CA VAL A 29 12.43 12.65 3.68
C VAL A 29 13.76 13.23 3.21
N LEU A 30 14.12 13.10 1.92
CA LEU A 30 15.37 13.59 1.35
C LEU A 30 15.23 13.78 -0.17
N ASP A 31 15.44 15.01 -0.64
CA ASP A 31 15.65 15.36 -2.07
C ASP A 31 14.74 14.61 -3.09
N GLY A 32 13.44 14.64 -2.87
CA GLY A 32 12.46 13.99 -3.73
C GLY A 32 12.22 12.51 -3.43
N GLU A 33 12.93 11.95 -2.47
CA GLU A 33 12.75 10.59 -1.96
C GLU A 33 11.99 10.59 -0.64
N GLY A 34 11.18 9.55 -0.41
CA GLY A 34 10.40 9.53 0.83
C GLY A 34 9.51 8.29 1.00
N ILE A 35 8.61 8.40 1.96
CA ILE A 35 7.76 7.31 2.42
C ILE A 35 6.41 7.38 1.70
N GLY A 36 5.96 6.25 1.17
CA GLY A 36 4.66 6.14 0.49
C GLY A 36 4.62 6.85 -0.86
N ARG A 37 3.52 6.63 -1.55
CA ARG A 37 3.19 7.31 -2.82
C ARG A 37 1.72 7.72 -2.81
N THR A 38 1.43 8.87 -3.37
CA THR A 38 0.07 9.25 -3.77
C THR A 38 -0.10 9.03 -5.27
N GLY A 39 -1.34 8.97 -5.74
CA GLY A 39 -1.61 8.88 -7.17
C GLY A 39 -3.09 8.72 -7.49
N ARG A 40 -3.39 8.67 -8.78
CA ARG A 40 -4.74 8.39 -9.26
C ARG A 40 -4.95 6.89 -9.42
N LEU A 41 -6.08 6.41 -8.94
CA LEU A 41 -6.56 5.06 -9.24
C LEU A 41 -6.84 4.90 -10.74
N PRO A 42 -6.74 3.67 -11.30
CA PRO A 42 -6.95 3.44 -12.74
C PRO A 42 -8.36 3.79 -13.23
N LYS A 43 -9.32 3.87 -12.33
CA LYS A 43 -10.69 4.35 -12.57
C LYS A 43 -11.30 4.86 -11.27
N ILE A 44 -12.32 5.70 -11.39
CA ILE A 44 -13.17 6.07 -10.26
C ILE A 44 -14.02 4.84 -9.89
N MET A 45 -14.06 4.49 -8.62
CA MET A 45 -14.78 3.31 -8.12
C MET A 45 -15.32 3.56 -6.72
N THR A 46 -16.24 2.71 -6.24
CA THR A 46 -16.66 2.76 -4.84
C THR A 46 -15.55 2.27 -3.91
N LEU A 47 -15.60 2.65 -2.64
CA LEU A 47 -14.63 2.18 -1.63
C LEU A 47 -14.69 0.65 -1.48
N GLU A 48 -15.87 0.04 -1.61
CA GLU A 48 -16.01 -1.42 -1.63
C GLU A 48 -15.26 -2.04 -2.81
N GLU A 49 -15.46 -1.51 -4.04
CA GLU A 49 -14.73 -1.96 -5.23
C GLU A 49 -13.23 -1.75 -5.08
N CYS A 50 -12.82 -0.64 -4.47
CA CYS A 50 -11.40 -0.37 -4.18
C CYS A 50 -10.83 -1.41 -3.20
N GLY A 51 -11.56 -1.77 -2.16
CA GLY A 51 -11.18 -2.85 -1.25
C GLY A 51 -11.03 -4.19 -1.95
N GLN A 52 -11.94 -4.56 -2.85
CA GLN A 52 -11.81 -5.77 -3.67
C GLN A 52 -10.61 -5.69 -4.63
N PHE A 53 -10.41 -4.55 -5.27
CA PHE A 53 -9.25 -4.30 -6.13
C PHE A 53 -7.92 -4.48 -5.38
N VAL A 54 -7.79 -3.91 -4.17
CA VAL A 54 -6.61 -4.11 -3.31
C VAL A 54 -6.41 -5.59 -2.97
N LYS A 55 -7.48 -6.29 -2.58
CA LYS A 55 -7.41 -7.73 -2.30
C LYS A 55 -6.88 -8.54 -3.48
N GLU A 56 -7.40 -8.27 -4.68
CA GLU A 56 -6.99 -8.97 -5.90
C GLU A 56 -5.52 -8.69 -6.23
N ARG A 57 -5.12 -7.42 -6.20
CA ARG A 57 -3.76 -7.01 -6.56
C ARG A 57 -2.69 -7.55 -5.62
N PHE A 58 -2.98 -7.61 -4.34
CA PHE A 58 -2.06 -8.14 -3.33
C PHE A 58 -2.36 -9.60 -2.93
N SER A 59 -3.30 -10.28 -3.60
CA SER A 59 -3.67 -11.67 -3.31
C SER A 59 -4.04 -11.90 -1.84
N LEU A 60 -4.85 -10.99 -1.27
CA LEU A 60 -5.22 -11.00 0.15
C LEU A 60 -6.54 -11.72 0.38
N PRO A 61 -6.69 -12.47 1.48
CA PRO A 61 -7.96 -13.10 1.84
C PRO A 61 -9.01 -12.08 2.31
N ASN A 62 -8.57 -11.00 2.94
CA ASN A 62 -9.41 -9.94 3.48
C ASN A 62 -8.64 -8.63 3.58
N VAL A 63 -9.39 -7.52 3.73
CA VAL A 63 -8.91 -6.21 4.13
C VAL A 63 -9.90 -5.64 5.14
N LYS A 64 -9.45 -4.70 5.97
CA LYS A 64 -10.32 -3.94 6.87
C LYS A 64 -10.52 -2.54 6.30
N ILE A 65 -11.75 -2.07 6.24
CA ILE A 65 -12.10 -0.78 5.63
C ILE A 65 -12.70 0.14 6.70
N PHE A 66 -12.22 1.37 6.75
CA PHE A 66 -12.81 2.46 7.50
C PHE A 66 -13.36 3.49 6.51
N GLY A 67 -14.63 3.79 6.59
CA GLY A 67 -15.36 4.69 5.71
C GLY A 67 -16.62 4.06 5.13
N GLU A 68 -17.39 4.85 4.41
CA GLU A 68 -18.64 4.40 3.78
C GLU A 68 -18.34 3.62 2.48
N LEU A 69 -18.81 2.39 2.38
CA LEU A 69 -18.49 1.48 1.26
C LEU A 69 -18.93 2.02 -0.12
N ASN A 70 -19.98 2.82 -0.15
CA ASN A 70 -20.50 3.45 -1.38
C ASN A 70 -19.82 4.79 -1.74
N LYS A 71 -18.90 5.28 -0.90
CA LYS A 71 -18.13 6.49 -1.21
C LYS A 71 -17.31 6.27 -2.48
N MET A 72 -17.36 7.25 -3.39
CA MET A 72 -16.53 7.23 -4.60
C MET A 72 -15.10 7.66 -4.28
N VAL A 73 -14.11 6.93 -4.79
CA VAL A 73 -12.69 7.21 -4.65
C VAL A 73 -12.03 7.25 -6.02
N ALA A 74 -11.15 8.23 -6.23
CA ALA A 74 -10.41 8.46 -7.47
C ALA A 74 -8.90 8.56 -7.23
N THR A 75 -8.50 8.97 -6.01
CA THR A 75 -7.11 9.17 -5.61
C THR A 75 -6.79 8.32 -4.41
N ALA A 76 -5.58 7.80 -4.35
CA ALA A 76 -5.11 6.96 -3.26
C ALA A 76 -3.71 7.37 -2.80
N ALA A 77 -3.45 7.15 -1.52
CA ALA A 77 -2.11 7.02 -0.98
C ALA A 77 -1.83 5.55 -0.67
N ILE A 78 -0.64 5.07 -0.98
CA ILE A 78 -0.16 3.74 -0.57
C ILE A 78 1.10 3.89 0.27
N SER A 79 1.07 3.30 1.47
CA SER A 79 2.23 3.22 2.36
C SER A 79 2.38 1.79 2.87
N PRO A 80 3.32 1.00 2.31
CA PRO A 80 3.61 -0.34 2.81
C PRO A 80 4.05 -0.35 4.27
N GLY A 81 3.78 -1.44 4.96
CA GLY A 81 4.14 -1.59 6.37
C GLY A 81 3.11 -0.98 7.32
N SER A 82 3.57 -0.39 8.43
CA SER A 82 2.71 0.26 9.41
C SER A 82 2.37 1.69 9.00
N GLY A 83 1.12 1.92 8.64
CA GLY A 83 0.65 3.17 8.05
C GLY A 83 0.13 4.22 9.00
N LYS A 84 0.16 3.98 10.31
CA LYS A 84 -0.38 4.94 11.28
C LYS A 84 0.22 6.33 11.14
N SER A 85 1.54 6.44 10.99
CA SER A 85 2.24 7.71 10.83
C SER A 85 1.92 8.41 9.52
N MET A 86 1.51 7.66 8.49
CA MET A 86 1.18 8.17 7.15
C MET A 86 -0.28 8.62 7.02
N ALA A 87 -1.12 8.37 8.01
CA ALA A 87 -2.53 8.77 7.96
C ALA A 87 -2.70 10.29 7.84
N ARG A 88 -1.94 11.05 8.63
CA ARG A 88 -1.97 12.51 8.57
C ARG A 88 -1.38 13.08 7.27
N PRO A 89 -0.19 12.69 6.81
CA PRO A 89 0.32 13.09 5.50
C PRO A 89 -0.65 12.78 4.34
N ALA A 90 -1.29 11.60 4.34
CA ALA A 90 -2.27 11.23 3.32
C ALA A 90 -3.50 12.15 3.34
N PHE A 91 -4.00 12.48 4.54
CA PHE A 91 -5.11 13.41 4.70
C PHE A 91 -4.73 14.83 4.22
N GLU A 92 -3.55 15.32 4.57
CA GLU A 92 -3.03 16.63 4.14
C GLU A 92 -2.78 16.68 2.62
N ALA A 93 -2.42 15.55 1.99
CA ALA A 93 -2.31 15.42 0.54
C ALA A 93 -3.69 15.40 -0.18
N GLY A 94 -4.79 15.29 0.57
CA GLY A 94 -6.15 15.37 0.03
C GLY A 94 -6.57 14.17 -0.80
N VAL A 95 -6.01 12.99 -0.55
CA VAL A 95 -6.42 11.75 -1.23
C VAL A 95 -7.74 11.22 -0.68
N ASP A 96 -8.49 10.47 -1.50
CA ASP A 96 -9.77 9.89 -1.11
C ASP A 96 -9.62 8.69 -0.18
N VAL A 97 -8.52 7.92 -0.34
CA VAL A 97 -8.27 6.70 0.43
C VAL A 97 -6.78 6.49 0.72
N LEU A 98 -6.47 6.09 1.96
CA LEU A 98 -5.15 5.57 2.36
C LEU A 98 -5.20 4.03 2.34
N ILE A 99 -4.24 3.41 1.66
CA ILE A 99 -4.03 1.96 1.63
C ILE A 99 -2.73 1.67 2.37
N SER A 100 -2.79 0.90 3.47
CA SER A 100 -1.63 0.62 4.31
C SER A 100 -1.87 -0.62 5.18
N GLY A 101 -1.03 -0.86 6.17
CA GLY A 101 -1.19 -1.91 7.18
C GLY A 101 -1.13 -1.38 8.60
N ASP A 102 -1.52 -2.24 9.55
CA ASP A 102 -1.45 -1.99 10.99
C ASP A 102 -2.15 -0.68 11.44
N ILE A 103 -3.29 -0.39 10.84
CA ILE A 103 -4.10 0.77 11.22
C ILE A 103 -4.86 0.46 12.51
N ASP A 104 -4.59 1.23 13.55
CA ASP A 104 -5.31 1.10 14.80
C ASP A 104 -6.74 1.69 14.71
N HIS A 105 -7.57 1.28 15.68
CA HIS A 105 -8.99 1.63 15.74
C HIS A 105 -9.24 3.15 15.67
N HIS A 106 -8.50 3.93 16.45
CA HIS A 106 -8.72 5.36 16.55
C HIS A 106 -8.29 6.07 15.26
N THR A 107 -7.09 5.77 14.75
CA THR A 107 -6.60 6.35 13.49
C THR A 107 -7.57 6.09 12.33
N GLY A 108 -8.09 4.86 12.22
CA GLY A 108 -9.02 4.51 11.14
C GLY A 108 -10.34 5.28 11.22
N ILE A 109 -10.92 5.41 12.42
CA ILE A 109 -12.16 6.15 12.63
C ILE A 109 -11.94 7.65 12.43
N ASP A 110 -10.90 8.23 13.04
CA ASP A 110 -10.62 9.66 12.95
C ASP A 110 -10.44 10.10 11.48
N MET A 111 -9.75 9.31 10.66
CA MET A 111 -9.59 9.62 9.24
C MET A 111 -10.89 9.49 8.47
N ALA A 112 -11.69 8.47 8.74
CA ALA A 112 -12.99 8.29 8.11
C ALA A 112 -13.97 9.44 8.47
N ASP A 113 -13.98 9.88 9.73
CA ASP A 113 -14.78 11.01 10.21
C ASP A 113 -14.32 12.33 9.59
N CYS A 114 -13.01 12.47 9.32
CA CYS A 114 -12.46 13.60 8.56
C CYS A 114 -12.73 13.52 7.05
N GLY A 115 -13.32 12.45 6.56
CA GLY A 115 -13.71 12.29 5.16
C GLY A 115 -12.69 11.54 4.29
N MET A 116 -11.56 11.06 4.82
CA MET A 116 -10.62 10.19 4.10
C MET A 116 -10.86 8.74 4.49
N ALA A 117 -11.12 7.88 3.51
CA ALA A 117 -11.26 6.44 3.76
C ALA A 117 -9.90 5.79 4.05
N VAL A 118 -9.91 4.65 4.76
CA VAL A 118 -8.70 3.86 5.00
C VAL A 118 -8.96 2.39 4.70
N ILE A 119 -8.04 1.77 3.96
CA ILE A 119 -8.00 0.32 3.71
C ILE A 119 -6.76 -0.24 4.40
N ASP A 120 -6.98 -1.01 5.47
CA ASP A 120 -5.93 -1.75 6.16
C ASP A 120 -5.81 -3.14 5.50
N ALA A 121 -4.79 -3.28 4.68
CA ALA A 121 -4.45 -4.50 3.95
C ALA A 121 -3.48 -5.42 4.71
N GLY A 122 -3.12 -5.01 5.93
CA GLY A 122 -2.13 -5.67 6.77
C GLY A 122 -0.69 -5.38 6.34
N HIS A 123 0.21 -5.30 7.31
CA HIS A 123 1.62 -5.00 7.10
C HIS A 123 2.26 -5.97 6.08
N TYR A 124 2.29 -7.24 6.43
CA TYR A 124 2.80 -8.31 5.56
C TYR A 124 1.96 -8.47 4.29
N GLY A 125 0.67 -8.10 4.34
CA GLY A 125 -0.25 -8.18 3.22
C GLY A 125 0.19 -7.36 2.02
N ILE A 126 0.85 -6.24 2.25
CA ILE A 126 1.42 -5.40 1.19
C ILE A 126 2.89 -5.79 0.94
N GLU A 127 3.69 -5.95 1.98
CA GLU A 127 5.15 -6.10 1.85
C GLU A 127 5.61 -7.42 1.23
N HIS A 128 4.79 -8.47 1.24
CA HIS A 128 5.19 -9.77 0.66
C HIS A 128 5.50 -9.71 -0.84
N ILE A 129 5.00 -8.71 -1.56
CA ILE A 129 5.29 -8.51 -2.99
C ILE A 129 6.79 -8.34 -3.26
N TYR A 130 7.54 -7.85 -2.27
CA TYR A 130 8.98 -7.66 -2.35
C TYR A 130 9.77 -8.97 -2.50
N ILE A 131 9.19 -10.10 -2.09
CA ILE A 131 9.85 -11.42 -2.19
C ILE A 131 10.14 -11.77 -3.66
N GLU A 132 9.13 -11.65 -4.52
CA GLU A 132 9.29 -11.96 -5.94
C GLU A 132 10.08 -10.89 -6.71
N ASP A 133 9.95 -9.63 -6.31
CA ASP A 133 10.73 -8.54 -6.91
C ASP A 133 12.22 -8.68 -6.60
N MET A 134 12.57 -8.92 -5.34
CA MET A 134 13.94 -9.17 -4.91
C MET A 134 14.53 -10.44 -5.56
N LYS A 135 13.72 -11.49 -5.72
CA LYS A 135 14.17 -12.69 -6.43
C LYS A 135 14.57 -12.38 -7.86
N LYS A 136 13.72 -11.66 -8.62
CA LYS A 136 14.00 -11.27 -10.01
C LYS A 136 15.27 -10.41 -10.10
N PHE A 137 15.42 -9.46 -9.17
CA PHE A 137 16.61 -8.62 -9.08
C PHE A 137 17.86 -9.46 -8.85
N LEU A 138 17.86 -10.36 -7.85
CA LEU A 138 19.01 -11.20 -7.53
C LEU A 138 19.34 -12.21 -8.65
N GLU A 139 18.35 -12.80 -9.32
CA GLU A 139 18.58 -13.69 -10.46
C GLU A 139 19.25 -12.96 -11.63
N LYS A 140 18.92 -11.69 -11.83
CA LYS A 140 19.54 -10.85 -12.85
C LYS A 140 20.98 -10.47 -12.51
N GLU A 141 21.21 -10.01 -11.27
CA GLU A 141 22.53 -9.52 -10.83
C GLU A 141 23.51 -10.65 -10.50
N LEU A 142 23.01 -11.81 -10.09
CA LEU A 142 23.80 -12.95 -9.64
C LEU A 142 23.38 -14.25 -10.35
N PRO A 143 23.53 -14.33 -11.69
CA PRO A 143 23.01 -15.44 -12.50
C PRO A 143 23.63 -16.80 -12.17
N ALA A 144 24.76 -16.84 -11.47
CA ALA A 144 25.40 -18.07 -11.03
C ALA A 144 24.78 -18.66 -9.74
N LEU A 145 23.91 -17.92 -9.06
CA LEU A 145 23.27 -18.36 -7.83
C LEU A 145 21.88 -18.92 -8.09
N LYS A 146 21.56 -20.00 -7.40
CA LYS A 146 20.19 -20.52 -7.35
C LYS A 146 19.41 -19.75 -6.26
N ILE A 147 18.49 -18.91 -6.68
CA ILE A 147 17.63 -18.16 -5.76
C ILE A 147 16.36 -18.95 -5.48
N CYS A 148 16.02 -19.11 -4.20
CA CYS A 148 14.78 -19.74 -3.76
C CYS A 148 14.03 -18.81 -2.83
N THR A 149 12.72 -18.71 -3.01
CA THR A 149 11.82 -17.95 -2.13
C THR A 149 11.15 -18.86 -1.11
N ALA A 150 10.93 -18.35 0.09
CA ALA A 150 10.03 -18.98 1.04
C ALA A 150 8.57 -18.76 0.60
N PRO A 151 7.66 -19.71 0.87
CA PRO A 151 6.24 -19.51 0.55
C PRO A 151 5.66 -18.37 1.39
N VAL A 152 4.82 -17.56 0.76
CA VAL A 152 4.05 -16.52 1.45
C VAL A 152 3.10 -17.18 2.45
N ARG A 153 3.20 -16.79 3.72
CA ARG A 153 2.34 -17.30 4.80
C ARG A 153 1.92 -16.14 5.69
N GLN A 154 0.62 -16.00 5.91
CA GLN A 154 0.13 -15.04 6.89
C GLN A 154 0.60 -15.46 8.30
N PRO A 155 1.12 -14.52 9.12
CA PRO A 155 1.59 -14.82 10.47
C PRO A 155 0.45 -15.08 11.47
N PHE A 156 -0.79 -14.85 11.09
CA PHE A 156 -2.01 -15.01 11.88
C PHE A 156 -3.15 -15.56 11.03
N GLN A 157 -4.24 -15.95 11.67
CA GLN A 157 -5.47 -16.39 11.02
C GLN A 157 -6.63 -15.48 11.46
N VAL A 158 -7.51 -15.19 10.52
CA VAL A 158 -8.80 -14.53 10.78
C VAL A 158 -9.88 -15.62 10.70
N ILE A 159 -10.64 -15.79 11.78
CA ILE A 159 -11.71 -16.78 11.92
C ILE A 159 -13.07 -16.11 12.03
#